data_e872c0134076eee8169ec3149e0770f8
#
_entry.id   e872c0134076eee8169ec3149e0770f8
#
_cell.length_a   1.000
_cell.length_b   1.000
_cell.length_c   1.000
_cell.angle_alpha   90.00
_cell.angle_beta   90.00
_cell.angle_gamma   90.00
#
_symmetry.space_group_name_H-M   'P 1'
#
loop_
_entity.id
_entity.type
_entity.pdbx_description
1 polymer ?
#
loop_
_entity_poly.entity_id
_entity_poly.type
_entity_poly.pdbx_seq_one_letter_code
_entity_poly.pdbx_strand_id
1 'polypeptide(L)'
;MYFARWTTAAILLAAASLGACQPQHTIEGTSAQYMNVAGKRMKANLSPSEVPGEFDLLIVRDAIVVNPNPESERERGREAATRVMRDTCGVKGLSPQVIGERLVQQLNYYVRFRCV
;
A
#
# COMPACT_ATOMS: atom_id res chain seq x y z
N MET A 1 11.18 53.09 19.86
CA MET A 1 10.15 52.81 19.30
C MET A 1 10.31 52.08 18.08
N TYR A 2 11.01 51.67 17.52
CA TYR A 2 10.98 51.05 16.39
C TYR A 2 11.51 49.77 16.50
N PHE A 3 11.60 49.17 17.46
CA PHE A 3 12.10 47.95 17.52
C PHE A 3 11.15 46.94 17.48
N ALA A 4 10.07 47.06 17.33
CA ALA A 4 9.14 46.01 17.49
C ALA A 4 9.05 45.12 16.33
N ARG A 5 9.63 45.45 15.25
CA ARG A 5 9.28 44.71 14.18
C ARG A 5 10.12 43.56 13.95
N TRP A 6 11.09 43.27 14.54
CA TRP A 6 11.84 42.20 14.16
C TRP A 6 11.48 40.94 14.75
N THR A 7 10.53 40.80 15.50
CA THR A 7 10.22 39.57 16.14
C THR A 7 9.41 38.62 15.33
N THR A 8 9.05 38.94 14.13
CA THR A 8 8.14 38.07 13.40
C THR A 8 8.79 37.08 12.51
N ALA A 9 10.08 37.01 12.46
CA ALA A 9 10.72 36.16 11.47
C ALA A 9 10.93 34.72 11.90
N ALA A 10 10.67 34.40 13.15
CA ALA A 10 11.11 33.11 13.65
C ALA A 10 10.10 32.00 13.47
N ILE A 11 8.91 32.31 13.00
CA ILE A 11 7.85 31.34 13.09
C ILE A 11 7.82 30.36 11.93
N LEU A 12 8.48 30.67 10.86
CA LEU A 12 8.29 29.90 9.65
C LEU A 12 9.05 28.62 9.56
N LEU A 13 9.92 28.34 10.51
CA LEU A 13 10.77 27.19 10.40
C LEU A 13 10.15 25.88 10.86
N ALA A 14 9.05 25.94 11.57
CA ALA A 14 8.49 24.74 12.16
C ALA A 14 7.70 23.88 11.18
N ALA A 15 7.31 24.41 10.06
CA ALA A 15 6.42 23.70 9.16
C ALA A 15 7.14 22.68 8.29
N ALA A 16 8.44 22.78 8.14
CA ALA A 16 9.15 21.93 7.20
C ALA A 16 9.37 20.52 7.70
N SER A 17 9.29 20.29 9.00
CA SER A 17 9.62 18.98 9.53
C SER A 17 8.48 17.98 9.45
N LEU A 18 7.27 18.45 9.14
CA LEU A 18 6.14 17.56 9.12
C LEU A 18 6.07 16.66 7.90
N GLY A 19 6.76 16.99 6.84
CA GLY A 19 6.74 16.18 5.63
C GLY A 19 7.51 14.87 5.76
N ALA A 20 8.33 14.73 6.78
CA ALA A 20 9.17 13.54 6.91
C ALA A 20 8.39 12.30 7.36
N CYS A 21 7.19 12.46 7.87
CA CYS A 21 6.41 11.36 8.40
C CYS A 21 5.39 10.82 7.42
N GLN A 22 5.42 11.23 6.19
CA GLN A 22 4.44 10.76 5.22
C GLN A 22 4.81 9.38 4.70
N PRO A 23 3.80 8.54 4.40
CA PRO A 23 4.08 7.24 3.80
C PRO A 23 4.78 7.43 2.46
N GLN A 24 5.61 6.47 2.14
CA GLN A 24 6.35 6.54 0.89
C GLN A 24 5.44 6.16 -0.27
N HIS A 25 5.23 7.12 -1.17
CA HIS A 25 4.55 6.87 -2.42
C HIS A 25 5.57 7.01 -3.53
N THR A 26 5.71 5.96 -4.33
CA THR A 26 6.69 5.98 -5.44
C THR A 26 6.11 6.62 -6.68
N ILE A 27 4.80 6.49 -6.88
CA ILE A 27 4.06 7.11 -7.98
C ILE A 27 2.75 7.57 -7.39
N GLU A 28 2.16 8.62 -7.95
CA GLU A 28 0.88 9.12 -7.46
C GLU A 28 -0.16 8.01 -7.41
N GLY A 29 -0.77 7.81 -6.24
CA GLY A 29 -1.72 6.75 -6.01
C GLY A 29 -1.12 5.37 -5.78
N THR A 30 0.20 5.25 -5.84
CA THR A 30 0.89 3.98 -5.60
C THR A 30 1.39 3.95 -4.16
N SER A 31 1.20 2.83 -3.49
CA SER A 31 1.69 2.65 -2.12
C SER A 31 2.28 1.26 -1.94
N ALA A 32 3.19 1.15 -0.98
CA ALA A 32 3.77 -0.12 -0.58
C ALA A 32 3.70 -0.23 0.93
N GLN A 33 3.30 -1.41 1.41
CA GLN A 33 3.25 -1.65 2.85
C GLN A 33 3.68 -3.07 3.15
N TYR A 34 4.21 -3.26 4.35
CA TYR A 34 4.66 -4.56 4.81
C TYR A 34 3.70 -5.09 5.84
N MET A 35 3.52 -6.41 5.86
CA MET A 35 2.67 -7.07 6.85
C MET A 35 3.13 -8.50 7.07
N ASN A 36 2.76 -9.06 8.21
CA ASN A 36 3.03 -10.45 8.51
C ASN A 36 1.75 -11.26 8.29
N VAL A 37 1.87 -12.35 7.55
CA VAL A 37 0.77 -13.27 7.31
C VAL A 37 1.29 -14.67 7.56
N ALA A 38 0.67 -15.38 8.50
CA ALA A 38 1.05 -16.74 8.88
C ALA A 38 2.55 -16.85 9.16
N GLY A 39 3.10 -15.88 9.87
CA GLY A 39 4.51 -15.86 10.23
C GLY A 39 5.46 -15.45 9.13
N LYS A 40 4.97 -15.07 7.97
CA LYS A 40 5.80 -14.65 6.84
C LYS A 40 5.62 -13.16 6.56
N ARG A 41 6.74 -12.48 6.31
CA ARG A 41 6.69 -11.06 5.98
C ARG A 41 6.36 -10.89 4.50
N MET A 42 5.33 -10.11 4.24
CA MET A 42 4.82 -9.86 2.90
C MET A 42 4.92 -8.37 2.61
N LYS A 43 5.06 -8.05 1.34
CA LYS A 43 5.03 -6.68 0.86
C LYS A 43 3.87 -6.54 -0.11
N ALA A 44 3.01 -5.57 0.15
CA ALA A 44 1.86 -5.28 -0.70
C ALA A 44 2.14 -4.02 -1.51
N ASN A 45 2.04 -4.13 -2.82
CA ASN A 45 2.22 -2.99 -3.73
C ASN A 45 0.88 -2.70 -4.38
N LEU A 46 0.30 -1.55 -4.03
CA LEU A 46 -1.00 -1.10 -4.54
C LEU A 46 -0.78 0.02 -5.54
N SER A 47 -1.44 -0.06 -6.68
CA SER A 47 -1.37 1.00 -7.69
C SER A 47 -2.72 1.11 -8.41
N PRO A 48 -3.06 2.31 -8.93
CA PRO A 48 -4.24 2.43 -9.78
C PRO A 48 -4.01 1.66 -11.08
N SER A 49 -5.07 1.04 -11.58
CA SER A 49 -5.06 0.37 -12.86
C SER A 49 -5.23 1.40 -13.98
N GLU A 50 -5.02 0.99 -15.23
CA GLU A 50 -5.33 1.84 -16.37
C GLU A 50 -6.83 2.08 -16.52
N VAL A 51 -7.67 1.30 -15.88
CA VAL A 51 -9.13 1.50 -15.89
C VAL A 51 -9.48 2.34 -14.67
N PRO A 52 -10.17 3.49 -14.85
CA PRO A 52 -10.54 4.33 -13.72
C PRO A 52 -11.38 3.58 -12.70
N GLY A 53 -11.05 3.74 -11.42
CA GLY A 53 -11.76 3.08 -10.34
C GLY A 53 -11.30 1.69 -10.02
N GLU A 54 -10.37 1.13 -10.81
CA GLU A 54 -9.80 -0.19 -10.55
C GLU A 54 -8.37 -0.07 -10.05
N PHE A 55 -7.97 -1.03 -9.24
CA PHE A 55 -6.64 -1.06 -8.63
C PHE A 55 -5.97 -2.38 -8.92
N ASP A 56 -4.65 -2.32 -9.07
CA ASP A 56 -3.79 -3.50 -9.15
C ASP A 56 -3.05 -3.64 -7.83
N LEU A 57 -3.06 -4.85 -7.29
CA LEU A 57 -2.40 -5.16 -6.04
C LEU A 57 -1.52 -6.38 -6.25
N LEU A 58 -0.23 -6.23 -5.95
CA LEU A 58 0.73 -7.31 -6.03
C LEU A 58 1.28 -7.59 -4.63
N ILE A 59 1.13 -8.82 -4.18
CA ILE A 59 1.65 -9.27 -2.90
C ILE A 59 2.87 -10.13 -3.16
N VAL A 60 4.01 -9.74 -2.58
CA VAL A 60 5.25 -10.50 -2.73
C VAL A 60 5.79 -10.88 -1.36
N ARG A 61 6.56 -11.99 -1.32
CA ARG A 61 7.28 -12.35 -0.10
C ARG A 61 8.47 -11.42 0.07
N ASP A 62 8.66 -10.91 1.26
CA ASP A 62 9.83 -10.08 1.57
C ASP A 62 10.98 -10.99 2.02
N ALA A 63 11.34 -11.92 1.15
CA ALA A 63 12.42 -12.86 1.39
C ALA A 63 12.67 -13.67 0.12
N ILE A 64 13.86 -14.27 0.03
CA ILE A 64 14.14 -15.19 -1.04
C ILE A 64 13.47 -16.53 -0.70
N VAL A 65 12.67 -17.05 -1.62
CA VAL A 65 11.92 -18.27 -1.41
C VAL A 65 12.44 -19.33 -2.38
N VAL A 66 12.87 -20.45 -1.84
CA VAL A 66 13.33 -21.59 -2.63
C VAL A 66 12.24 -22.64 -2.58
N ASN A 67 11.87 -23.18 -3.76
CA ASN A 67 10.83 -24.19 -3.88
C ASN A 67 9.51 -23.76 -3.22
N PRO A 68 8.87 -22.71 -3.70
CA PRO A 68 7.62 -22.25 -3.10
C PRO A 68 6.52 -23.31 -3.27
N ASN A 69 5.63 -23.39 -2.28
CA ASN A 69 4.43 -24.20 -2.39
C ASN A 69 3.33 -23.29 -2.94
N PRO A 70 2.86 -23.48 -4.18
CA PRO A 70 1.93 -22.53 -4.79
C PRO A 70 0.63 -22.36 -4.02
N GLU A 71 0.10 -23.43 -3.43
CA GLU A 71 -1.14 -23.33 -2.68
C GLU A 71 -0.98 -22.48 -1.43
N SER A 72 0.09 -22.70 -0.67
CA SER A 72 0.37 -21.91 0.54
C SER A 72 0.66 -20.46 0.19
N GLU A 73 1.37 -20.24 -0.92
CA GLU A 73 1.67 -18.88 -1.35
C GLU A 73 0.39 -18.14 -1.79
N ARG A 74 -0.51 -18.85 -2.48
CA ARG A 74 -1.79 -18.28 -2.88
C ARG A 74 -2.64 -17.91 -1.68
N GLU A 75 -2.71 -18.79 -0.69
CA GLU A 75 -3.50 -18.49 0.52
C GLU A 75 -2.96 -17.32 1.29
N ARG A 76 -1.65 -17.26 1.50
CA ARG A 76 -1.04 -16.11 2.18
C ARG A 76 -1.23 -14.82 1.40
N GLY A 77 -1.03 -14.89 0.11
CA GLY A 77 -1.22 -13.74 -0.76
C GLY A 77 -2.65 -13.24 -0.73
N ARG A 78 -3.61 -14.16 -0.79
CA ARG A 78 -5.03 -13.79 -0.73
C ARG A 78 -5.39 -13.17 0.61
N GLU A 79 -4.86 -13.70 1.70
CA GLU A 79 -5.11 -13.11 3.01
C GLU A 79 -4.54 -11.70 3.12
N ALA A 80 -3.30 -11.51 2.69
CA ALA A 80 -2.69 -10.19 2.69
C ALA A 80 -3.47 -9.23 1.80
N ALA A 81 -3.85 -9.69 0.60
CA ALA A 81 -4.60 -8.86 -0.34
C ALA A 81 -5.96 -8.46 0.23
N THR A 82 -6.64 -9.39 0.90
CA THR A 82 -7.94 -9.09 1.51
C THR A 82 -7.83 -7.97 2.53
N ARG A 83 -6.78 -7.97 3.34
CA ARG A 83 -6.56 -6.90 4.31
C ARG A 83 -6.38 -5.55 3.61
N VAL A 84 -5.55 -5.51 2.59
CA VAL A 84 -5.28 -4.27 1.86
C VAL A 84 -6.53 -3.77 1.15
N MET A 85 -7.25 -4.66 0.50
CA MET A 85 -8.48 -4.31 -0.22
C MET A 85 -9.54 -3.74 0.72
N ARG A 86 -9.72 -4.37 1.88
CA ARG A 86 -10.68 -3.88 2.86
C ARG A 86 -10.31 -2.50 3.39
N ASP A 87 -9.03 -2.29 3.66
CA ASP A 87 -8.57 -0.99 4.15
C ASP A 87 -8.74 0.08 3.08
N THR A 88 -8.39 -0.25 1.84
CA THR A 88 -8.48 0.69 0.73
C THR A 88 -9.93 1.12 0.48
N CYS A 89 -10.84 0.18 0.41
CA CYS A 89 -12.25 0.48 0.14
C CYS A 89 -12.96 1.00 1.38
N GLY A 90 -12.55 0.56 2.56
CA GLY A 90 -13.20 0.93 3.81
C GLY A 90 -13.10 2.41 4.12
N VAL A 91 -12.03 3.07 3.69
CA VAL A 91 -11.87 4.51 3.87
C VAL A 91 -13.03 5.27 3.23
N LYS A 92 -13.57 4.75 2.14
CA LYS A 92 -14.70 5.36 1.43
C LYS A 92 -16.04 4.76 1.82
N GLY A 93 -16.06 3.87 2.79
CA GLY A 93 -17.29 3.16 3.16
C GLY A 93 -17.75 2.15 2.12
N LEU A 94 -16.84 1.68 1.29
CA LEU A 94 -17.14 0.75 0.21
C LEU A 94 -16.54 -0.61 0.49
N SER A 95 -16.93 -1.59 -0.31
CA SER A 95 -16.42 -2.96 -0.20
C SER A 95 -15.63 -3.33 -1.44
N PRO A 96 -14.60 -4.16 -1.32
CA PRO A 96 -13.84 -4.57 -2.48
C PRO A 96 -14.59 -5.60 -3.30
N GLN A 97 -14.48 -5.47 -4.61
CA GLN A 97 -14.96 -6.45 -5.57
C GLN A 97 -13.78 -6.92 -6.42
N VAL A 98 -13.46 -8.19 -6.34
CA VAL A 98 -12.34 -8.76 -7.09
C VAL A 98 -12.75 -8.92 -8.55
N ILE A 99 -11.93 -8.41 -9.46
CA ILE A 99 -12.16 -8.52 -10.88
C ILE A 99 -11.41 -9.73 -11.44
N GLY A 100 -10.21 -9.97 -10.94
CA GLY A 100 -9.42 -11.12 -11.34
C GLY A 100 -8.25 -11.32 -10.41
N GLU A 101 -7.75 -12.54 -10.32
CA GLU A 101 -6.59 -12.86 -9.50
C GLU A 101 -5.76 -13.94 -10.17
N ARG A 102 -4.47 -13.95 -9.87
CA ARG A 102 -3.56 -15.00 -10.34
C ARG A 102 -2.31 -15.06 -9.48
N LEU A 103 -1.65 -16.21 -9.53
CA LEU A 103 -0.36 -16.39 -8.90
C LEU A 103 0.72 -16.23 -9.97
N VAL A 104 1.68 -15.35 -9.76
CA VAL A 104 2.74 -15.06 -10.69
C VAL A 104 4.00 -15.78 -10.24
N GLN A 105 4.60 -16.58 -11.13
CA GLN A 105 5.81 -17.34 -10.85
C GLN A 105 5.67 -18.26 -9.63
N GLN A 106 4.46 -18.76 -9.40
CA GLN A 106 4.13 -19.68 -8.29
C GLN A 106 4.40 -19.10 -6.90
N LEU A 107 4.60 -17.79 -6.80
CA LEU A 107 5.01 -17.15 -5.55
C LEU A 107 4.24 -15.89 -5.25
N ASN A 108 4.09 -15.03 -6.22
CA ASN A 108 3.53 -13.69 -6.02
C ASN A 108 2.05 -13.66 -6.36
N TYR A 109 1.26 -13.10 -5.48
CA TYR A 109 -0.19 -13.05 -5.67
C TYR A 109 -0.58 -11.70 -6.26
N TYR A 110 -1.26 -11.73 -7.40
CA TYR A 110 -1.76 -10.54 -8.07
C TYR A 110 -3.28 -10.55 -8.07
N VAL A 111 -3.87 -9.39 -7.76
CA VAL A 111 -5.33 -9.23 -7.81
C VAL A 111 -5.66 -7.85 -8.36
N ARG A 112 -6.69 -7.79 -9.21
CA ARG A 112 -7.28 -6.54 -9.65
C ARG A 112 -8.64 -6.42 -9.00
N PHE A 113 -8.95 -5.27 -8.43
CA PHE A 113 -10.20 -5.06 -7.72
C PHE A 113 -10.69 -3.63 -7.87
N ARG A 114 -11.95 -3.44 -7.52
CA ARG A 114 -12.55 -2.11 -7.41
C ARG A 114 -13.37 -2.04 -6.13
N CYS A 115 -13.67 -0.82 -5.69
CA CYS A 115 -14.51 -0.59 -4.52
C CYS A 115 -15.94 -0.31 -4.95
N VAL A 116 -16.89 -1.00 -4.36
CA VAL A 116 -18.32 -0.84 -4.71
C VAL A 116 -19.18 -0.61 -3.48
#